data_444eb7e8c1ebdcaae2339418d2097cdc
#
_entry.id   444eb7e8c1ebdcaae2339418d2097cdc
#
_cell.length_a   1.000
_cell.length_b   1.000
_cell.length_c   1.000
_cell.angle_alpha   90.00
_cell.angle_beta   90.00
_cell.angle_gamma   90.00
#
_symmetry.space_group_name_H-M   'P 1'
#
loop_
_entity.id
_entity.type
_entity.pdbx_description
1 polymer ?
#
loop_
_entity_poly.entity_id
_entity_poly.type
_entity_poly.pdbx_seq_one_letter_code
_entity_poly.pdbx_strand_id
1 'polypeptide(L)'
;MFTSDMAESRQKTVVLQGLDTDIFGEVLSYIYSGTLHVSIDKVQPLYQAADLLQLDYVRDTCSSYMVMNVECSNCLDLYKFAEVFSIEIVLKRCLQWIARYFTEFFFSEEFCSLSVKNLIEIISNEELDVKEESTVWEAVVRWVQHSREDRLHHLPSILPHIRFNLLTSDDMAAILDDPLVRDEPWSSEVIRNVVQEKMTTEMVLLDCLDNKSSKEFLFMNPRKGHYIRCSYKPEDCPFAVKVTVTSDNNIYILTHDRDRNEHLPIYKYNHAENVWEHAGMSSVYRWHSWKHDFRRWGEYLVEVDQILYYLGVDEVDESGSVWMWKYNRNTDQWEECSKLQHENTTYWHCATLSCGSHLYFLTSAEVHFYDTSQDRWCKLTPPMTVEDVSTAVAMGTEIFCTDRYFTQTMVYDTESDCWQKLQGWPNPENREIYVNPRLFVMENQLHVWFTCKNGGENEHLVYVYDRSADAWTDLKVTLPLTYLSETYIARGSHCPVARMYLPYLKGV
;
A
#
# COMPACT_ATOMS: atom_id res chain seq x y z
N MET A 1 45.61 -31.50 -25.37
CA MET A 1 46.89 -31.60 -24.61
C MET A 1 47.99 -32.30 -25.42
N PHE A 2 47.79 -33.51 -25.92
CA PHE A 2 48.85 -34.31 -26.54
C PHE A 2 49.04 -34.08 -28.04
N THR A 3 48.21 -33.28 -28.68
CA THR A 3 48.26 -32.99 -30.15
C THR A 3 48.62 -31.54 -30.47
N SER A 4 48.90 -30.70 -29.46
CA SER A 4 49.32 -29.30 -29.62
C SER A 4 50.82 -29.15 -29.32
N ASP A 5 51.45 -28.03 -29.77
CA ASP A 5 52.86 -27.73 -29.52
C ASP A 5 53.21 -27.32 -28.09
N MET A 6 52.42 -27.75 -27.13
CA MET A 6 52.63 -27.50 -25.71
C MET A 6 53.70 -28.42 -25.10
N ALA A 7 54.27 -27.99 -23.98
CA ALA A 7 55.36 -28.71 -23.30
C ALA A 7 54.94 -30.14 -22.92
N GLU A 8 53.69 -30.36 -22.61
CA GLU A 8 53.07 -31.64 -22.20
C GLU A 8 53.07 -32.67 -23.36
N SER A 9 53.02 -32.24 -24.63
CA SER A 9 53.07 -33.14 -25.79
C SER A 9 54.43 -33.82 -25.93
N ARG A 10 55.46 -33.26 -25.32
CA ARG A 10 56.86 -33.80 -25.33
C ARG A 10 57.17 -34.63 -24.08
N GLN A 11 56.28 -34.61 -23.06
CA GLN A 11 56.44 -35.33 -21.81
C GLN A 11 55.64 -36.63 -21.85
N LYS A 12 56.19 -37.72 -21.30
CA LYS A 12 55.47 -39.00 -21.16
C LYS A 12 54.50 -39.00 -19.98
N THR A 13 54.55 -38.01 -19.13
CA THR A 13 53.75 -37.83 -17.91
C THR A 13 53.19 -36.45 -17.82
N VAL A 14 51.90 -36.30 -17.44
CA VAL A 14 51.23 -35.06 -17.14
C VAL A 14 50.76 -35.09 -15.73
N VAL A 15 51.03 -34.02 -14.97
CA VAL A 15 50.55 -33.86 -13.62
C VAL A 15 49.24 -33.04 -13.70
N LEU A 16 48.13 -33.64 -13.35
CA LEU A 16 46.85 -32.98 -13.23
C LEU A 16 46.73 -32.47 -11.80
N GLN A 17 46.61 -31.15 -11.63
CA GLN A 17 46.43 -30.54 -10.32
C GLN A 17 44.92 -30.41 -10.00
N GLY A 18 44.55 -30.60 -8.71
CA GLY A 18 43.16 -30.39 -8.26
C GLY A 18 42.18 -31.56 -8.56
N LEU A 19 42.71 -32.70 -8.98
CA LEU A 19 41.89 -33.91 -9.19
C LEU A 19 42.30 -34.98 -8.18
N ASP A 20 41.29 -35.56 -7.52
CA ASP A 20 41.41 -36.74 -6.68
C ASP A 20 41.70 -37.97 -7.58
N THR A 21 42.57 -38.90 -7.12
CA THR A 21 42.96 -40.07 -7.89
C THR A 21 41.84 -41.06 -8.11
N ASP A 22 40.97 -41.27 -7.11
CA ASP A 22 39.86 -42.20 -7.18
C ASP A 22 38.76 -41.66 -8.11
N ILE A 23 38.47 -40.35 -8.00
CA ILE A 23 37.55 -39.66 -8.90
C ILE A 23 38.06 -39.67 -10.35
N PHE A 24 39.34 -39.41 -10.54
CA PHE A 24 39.93 -39.50 -11.88
C PHE A 24 39.87 -40.90 -12.44
N GLY A 25 40.03 -41.95 -11.57
CA GLY A 25 39.84 -43.34 -11.95
C GLY A 25 38.41 -43.63 -12.45
N GLU A 26 37.39 -43.07 -11.83
CA GLU A 26 35.98 -43.20 -12.30
C GLU A 26 35.77 -42.50 -13.65
N VAL A 27 36.36 -41.31 -13.85
CA VAL A 27 36.33 -40.62 -15.14
C VAL A 27 37.02 -41.42 -16.24
N LEU A 28 38.19 -42.00 -15.97
CA LEU A 28 38.86 -42.88 -16.91
C LEU A 28 38.07 -44.14 -17.22
N SER A 29 37.47 -44.76 -16.19
CA SER A 29 36.58 -45.91 -16.39
C SER A 29 35.45 -45.56 -17.36
N TYR A 30 34.81 -44.40 -17.16
CA TYR A 30 33.77 -43.91 -18.07
C TYR A 30 34.32 -43.73 -19.51
N ILE A 31 35.48 -43.11 -19.70
CA ILE A 31 36.04 -42.81 -21.02
C ILE A 31 36.32 -44.14 -21.77
N TYR A 32 36.81 -45.19 -21.09
CA TYR A 32 37.19 -46.42 -21.72
C TYR A 32 36.07 -47.49 -21.79
N SER A 33 35.17 -47.51 -20.83
CA SER A 33 34.11 -48.55 -20.75
C SER A 33 32.73 -48.03 -21.12
N GLY A 34 32.53 -46.72 -21.13
CA GLY A 34 31.20 -46.10 -21.24
C GLY A 34 30.35 -46.21 -19.97
N THR A 35 30.88 -46.75 -18.88
CA THR A 35 30.17 -46.98 -17.65
C THR A 35 30.59 -45.96 -16.60
N LEU A 36 29.61 -45.22 -16.04
CA LEU A 36 29.81 -44.21 -15.00
C LEU A 36 29.14 -44.64 -13.70
N HIS A 37 29.89 -44.73 -12.62
CA HIS A 37 29.36 -44.99 -11.29
C HIS A 37 29.24 -43.69 -10.50
N VAL A 38 28.03 -43.35 -10.10
CA VAL A 38 27.73 -42.14 -9.34
C VAL A 38 27.15 -42.53 -7.99
N SER A 39 27.70 -41.97 -6.92
CA SER A 39 27.19 -42.10 -5.55
C SER A 39 27.13 -40.71 -4.88
N ILE A 40 26.33 -40.59 -3.82
CA ILE A 40 26.07 -39.30 -3.16
C ILE A 40 27.35 -38.67 -2.58
N ASP A 41 28.25 -39.50 -2.06
CA ASP A 41 29.55 -39.12 -1.50
C ASP A 41 30.57 -38.65 -2.55
N LYS A 42 30.42 -39.14 -3.79
CA LYS A 42 31.34 -38.84 -4.89
C LYS A 42 30.79 -37.86 -5.96
N VAL A 43 29.49 -37.56 -5.94
CA VAL A 43 28.85 -36.82 -7.03
C VAL A 43 29.40 -35.42 -7.20
N GLN A 44 29.69 -34.69 -6.10
CA GLN A 44 30.24 -33.35 -6.16
C GLN A 44 31.67 -33.31 -6.70
N PRO A 45 32.66 -34.11 -6.17
CA PRO A 45 34.00 -34.14 -6.74
C PRO A 45 34.01 -34.71 -8.17
N LEU A 46 33.10 -35.63 -8.52
CA LEU A 46 32.95 -36.12 -9.87
C LEU A 46 32.46 -35.06 -10.84
N TYR A 47 31.50 -34.21 -10.42
CA TYR A 47 31.07 -33.04 -11.19
C TYR A 47 32.22 -32.08 -11.41
N GLN A 48 33.01 -31.75 -10.36
CA GLN A 48 34.17 -30.83 -10.47
C GLN A 48 35.21 -31.37 -11.46
N ALA A 49 35.49 -32.66 -11.40
CA ALA A 49 36.42 -33.33 -12.32
C ALA A 49 35.89 -33.25 -13.79
N ALA A 50 34.59 -33.51 -13.95
CA ALA A 50 33.95 -33.45 -15.26
C ALA A 50 33.93 -32.04 -15.83
N ASP A 51 33.72 -31.02 -15.00
CA ASP A 51 33.72 -29.61 -15.41
C ASP A 51 35.13 -29.17 -15.84
N LEU A 52 36.15 -29.51 -15.04
CA LEU A 52 37.55 -29.26 -15.38
C LEU A 52 37.98 -29.94 -16.68
N LEU A 53 37.50 -31.15 -16.94
CA LEU A 53 37.82 -31.94 -18.12
C LEU A 53 36.84 -31.70 -19.30
N GLN A 54 35.85 -30.84 -19.13
CA GLN A 54 34.81 -30.50 -20.14
C GLN A 54 34.03 -31.75 -20.63
N LEU A 55 33.63 -32.62 -19.70
CA LEU A 55 32.85 -33.83 -19.95
C LEU A 55 31.37 -33.58 -19.71
N ASP A 56 30.66 -33.02 -20.68
CA ASP A 56 29.28 -32.56 -20.56
C ASP A 56 28.32 -33.70 -20.08
N TYR A 57 28.43 -34.87 -20.69
CA TYR A 57 27.56 -36.00 -20.29
C TYR A 57 27.73 -36.38 -18.81
N VAL A 58 28.96 -36.35 -18.28
CA VAL A 58 29.23 -36.65 -16.87
C VAL A 58 28.66 -35.55 -15.97
N ARG A 59 28.81 -34.29 -16.35
CA ARG A 59 28.21 -33.15 -15.63
C ARG A 59 26.68 -33.28 -15.55
N ASP A 60 26.02 -33.55 -16.69
CA ASP A 60 24.58 -33.69 -16.78
C ASP A 60 24.08 -34.87 -15.96
N THR A 61 24.81 -36.01 -15.99
CA THR A 61 24.50 -37.19 -15.18
C THR A 61 24.64 -36.90 -13.70
N CYS A 62 25.73 -36.24 -13.26
CA CYS A 62 25.91 -35.82 -11.87
C CYS A 62 24.83 -34.86 -11.41
N SER A 63 24.47 -33.86 -12.23
CA SER A 63 23.39 -32.91 -11.93
C SER A 63 22.07 -33.61 -11.77
N SER A 64 21.73 -34.54 -12.66
CA SER A 64 20.50 -35.31 -12.59
C SER A 64 20.48 -36.23 -11.35
N TYR A 65 21.62 -36.81 -11.00
CA TYR A 65 21.74 -37.66 -9.79
C TYR A 65 21.56 -36.82 -8.52
N MET A 66 22.16 -35.59 -8.44
CA MET A 66 21.95 -34.68 -7.32
C MET A 66 20.47 -34.32 -7.17
N VAL A 67 19.79 -33.95 -8.28
CA VAL A 67 18.34 -33.61 -8.28
C VAL A 67 17.47 -34.73 -7.72
N MET A 68 17.79 -36.00 -8.04
CA MET A 68 17.03 -37.15 -7.59
C MET A 68 17.25 -37.52 -6.10
N ASN A 69 18.38 -37.09 -5.53
CA ASN A 69 18.81 -37.48 -4.19
C ASN A 69 18.87 -36.31 -3.20
N VAL A 70 18.09 -35.24 -3.44
CA VAL A 70 17.97 -34.11 -2.48
C VAL A 70 17.16 -34.57 -1.27
N GLU A 71 17.78 -34.50 -0.09
CA GLU A 71 17.21 -34.86 1.22
C GLU A 71 17.59 -33.80 2.27
N CYS A 72 16.97 -33.84 3.46
CA CYS A 72 17.23 -32.92 4.57
C CYS A 72 18.73 -32.83 4.91
N SER A 73 19.40 -33.99 4.97
CA SER A 73 20.81 -34.10 5.35
C SER A 73 21.82 -33.53 4.35
N ASN A 74 21.41 -33.31 3.10
CA ASN A 74 22.33 -32.89 2.03
C ASN A 74 21.86 -31.67 1.25
N CYS A 75 20.62 -31.20 1.43
CA CYS A 75 20.02 -30.16 0.59
C CYS A 75 20.81 -28.84 0.64
N LEU A 76 21.34 -28.44 1.80
CA LEU A 76 22.09 -27.20 1.92
C LEU A 76 23.49 -27.30 1.31
N ASP A 77 24.15 -28.46 1.47
CA ASP A 77 25.46 -28.69 0.86
C ASP A 77 25.35 -28.73 -0.67
N LEU A 78 24.32 -29.41 -1.18
CA LEU A 78 24.02 -29.41 -2.62
C LEU A 78 23.63 -28.02 -3.14
N TYR A 79 22.88 -27.25 -2.35
CA TYR A 79 22.53 -25.87 -2.69
C TYR A 79 23.78 -25.00 -2.80
N LYS A 80 24.65 -25.00 -1.79
CA LYS A 80 25.90 -24.21 -1.80
C LYS A 80 26.82 -24.64 -2.94
N PHE A 81 26.94 -25.95 -3.18
CA PHE A 81 27.70 -26.49 -4.30
C PHE A 81 27.15 -26.01 -5.64
N ALA A 82 25.85 -26.10 -5.83
CA ALA A 82 25.17 -25.67 -7.04
C ALA A 82 25.25 -24.16 -7.27
N GLU A 83 25.28 -23.34 -6.20
CA GLU A 83 25.50 -21.89 -6.29
C GLU A 83 26.92 -21.59 -6.83
N VAL A 84 27.96 -22.28 -6.33
CA VAL A 84 29.34 -22.09 -6.76
C VAL A 84 29.52 -22.45 -8.24
N PHE A 85 28.91 -23.56 -8.69
CA PHE A 85 29.05 -24.06 -10.05
C PHE A 85 27.94 -23.60 -11.01
N SER A 86 27.00 -22.75 -10.53
CA SER A 86 25.86 -22.24 -11.31
C SER A 86 24.99 -23.35 -11.93
N ILE A 87 24.68 -24.38 -11.14
CA ILE A 87 23.89 -25.54 -11.58
C ILE A 87 22.40 -25.28 -11.29
N GLU A 88 21.74 -24.53 -12.17
CA GLU A 88 20.35 -24.03 -11.96
C GLU A 88 19.35 -25.13 -11.63
N ILE A 89 19.44 -26.31 -12.27
CA ILE A 89 18.49 -27.41 -12.03
C ILE A 89 18.58 -27.95 -10.60
N VAL A 90 19.79 -28.00 -10.03
CA VAL A 90 20.03 -28.45 -8.65
C VAL A 90 19.60 -27.36 -7.67
N LEU A 91 19.95 -26.07 -7.93
CA LEU A 91 19.50 -24.94 -7.11
C LEU A 91 17.99 -24.92 -6.99
N LYS A 92 17.29 -24.98 -8.12
CA LYS A 92 15.81 -24.98 -8.13
C LYS A 92 15.24 -26.15 -7.33
N ARG A 93 15.82 -27.34 -7.48
CA ARG A 93 15.35 -28.54 -6.75
C ARG A 93 15.58 -28.43 -5.25
N CYS A 94 16.74 -27.91 -4.83
CA CYS A 94 17.03 -27.70 -3.40
C CYS A 94 16.07 -26.66 -2.79
N LEU A 95 15.82 -25.52 -3.48
CA LEU A 95 14.86 -24.52 -3.02
C LEU A 95 13.43 -25.07 -2.91
N GLN A 96 12.99 -25.87 -3.89
CA GLN A 96 11.68 -26.54 -3.83
C GLN A 96 11.58 -27.50 -2.66
N TRP A 97 12.66 -28.24 -2.39
CA TRP A 97 12.70 -29.17 -1.27
C TRP A 97 12.62 -28.41 0.06
N ILE A 98 13.46 -27.36 0.23
CA ILE A 98 13.48 -26.50 1.42
C ILE A 98 12.11 -25.82 1.63
N ALA A 99 11.51 -25.28 0.57
CA ALA A 99 10.21 -24.62 0.64
C ALA A 99 9.10 -25.59 1.11
N ARG A 100 9.12 -26.83 0.65
CA ARG A 100 8.12 -27.84 1.01
C ARG A 100 8.29 -28.38 2.42
N TYR A 101 9.52 -28.48 2.92
CA TYR A 101 9.86 -29.04 4.21
C TYR A 101 10.49 -28.03 5.16
N PHE A 102 10.08 -26.76 5.02
CA PHE A 102 10.69 -25.65 5.74
C PHE A 102 10.70 -25.83 7.25
N THR A 103 9.60 -26.34 7.82
CA THR A 103 9.46 -26.56 9.27
C THR A 103 10.49 -27.57 9.79
N GLU A 104 10.80 -28.62 9.02
CA GLU A 104 11.84 -29.58 9.39
C GLU A 104 13.24 -29.00 9.22
N PHE A 105 13.42 -28.25 8.13
CA PHE A 105 14.71 -27.67 7.76
C PHE A 105 15.15 -26.57 8.75
N PHE A 106 14.26 -25.68 9.19
CA PHE A 106 14.67 -24.60 10.09
C PHE A 106 15.08 -25.08 11.48
N PHE A 107 14.68 -26.28 11.90
CA PHE A 107 15.15 -26.90 13.15
C PHE A 107 16.54 -27.51 13.03
N SER A 108 17.06 -27.73 11.82
CA SER A 108 18.40 -28.31 11.62
C SER A 108 19.53 -27.35 12.04
N GLU A 109 20.71 -27.91 12.30
CA GLU A 109 21.89 -27.06 12.60
C GLU A 109 22.40 -26.35 11.34
N GLU A 110 22.22 -26.95 10.19
CA GLU A 110 22.60 -26.42 8.90
C GLU A 110 21.87 -25.12 8.56
N PHE A 111 20.62 -24.96 8.99
CA PHE A 111 19.86 -23.73 8.84
C PHE A 111 20.60 -22.52 9.43
N CYS A 112 21.21 -22.69 10.60
CA CYS A 112 21.98 -21.63 11.25
C CYS A 112 23.26 -21.27 10.48
N SER A 113 23.71 -22.08 9.54
CA SER A 113 24.87 -21.79 8.69
C SER A 113 24.55 -20.98 7.42
N LEU A 114 23.29 -20.65 7.18
CA LEU A 114 22.85 -19.85 6.03
C LEU A 114 23.45 -18.44 6.06
N SER A 115 23.84 -17.95 4.88
CA SER A 115 24.09 -16.51 4.70
C SER A 115 22.78 -15.72 4.73
N VAL A 116 22.85 -14.42 5.00
CA VAL A 116 21.66 -13.57 4.94
C VAL A 116 20.98 -13.60 3.57
N LYS A 117 21.76 -13.66 2.49
CA LYS A 117 21.24 -13.75 1.11
C LYS A 117 20.42 -15.04 0.91
N ASN A 118 20.97 -16.18 1.33
CA ASN A 118 20.29 -17.48 1.20
C ASN A 118 19.03 -17.55 2.09
N LEU A 119 19.10 -16.99 3.30
CA LEU A 119 17.91 -16.91 4.17
C LEU A 119 16.80 -16.11 3.51
N ILE A 120 17.12 -14.91 2.98
CA ILE A 120 16.15 -14.07 2.29
C ILE A 120 15.56 -14.79 1.07
N GLU A 121 16.38 -15.46 0.26
CA GLU A 121 15.92 -16.21 -0.92
C GLU A 121 14.92 -17.33 -0.52
N ILE A 122 15.19 -18.04 0.57
CA ILE A 122 14.32 -19.10 1.07
C ILE A 122 12.99 -18.54 1.58
N ILE A 123 13.02 -17.52 2.47
CA ILE A 123 11.78 -16.98 3.06
C ILE A 123 10.94 -16.17 2.07
N SER A 124 11.57 -15.66 0.98
CA SER A 124 10.86 -14.94 -0.08
C SER A 124 10.19 -15.88 -1.10
N ASN A 125 10.44 -17.19 -1.01
CA ASN A 125 9.90 -18.13 -1.98
C ASN A 125 8.37 -18.21 -1.85
N GLU A 126 7.65 -17.98 -2.95
CA GLU A 126 6.18 -18.06 -2.98
C GLU A 126 5.64 -19.48 -2.71
N GLU A 127 6.44 -20.53 -2.99
CA GLU A 127 6.10 -21.94 -2.74
C GLU A 127 6.40 -22.37 -1.29
N LEU A 128 6.78 -21.45 -0.38
CA LEU A 128 7.10 -21.78 1.01
C LEU A 128 5.88 -22.33 1.74
N ASP A 129 5.92 -23.62 2.08
CA ASP A 129 4.85 -24.33 2.76
C ASP A 129 5.05 -24.26 4.29
N VAL A 130 4.35 -23.33 4.91
CA VAL A 130 4.27 -23.16 6.36
C VAL A 130 2.81 -23.11 6.79
N LYS A 131 2.49 -23.79 7.89
CA LYS A 131 1.12 -23.77 8.44
C LYS A 131 0.73 -22.38 8.95
N GLU A 132 1.68 -21.70 9.55
CA GLU A 132 1.51 -20.38 10.16
C GLU A 132 2.74 -19.53 9.80
N GLU A 133 2.52 -18.28 9.44
CA GLU A 133 3.62 -17.37 9.09
C GLU A 133 4.49 -17.01 10.29
N SER A 134 3.99 -17.16 11.52
CA SER A 134 4.76 -17.05 12.78
C SER A 134 5.97 -17.98 12.79
N THR A 135 5.89 -19.16 12.14
CA THR A 135 7.03 -20.09 11.97
C THR A 135 8.20 -19.45 11.20
N VAL A 136 7.92 -18.59 10.24
CA VAL A 136 8.97 -17.85 9.49
C VAL A 136 9.66 -16.84 10.41
N TRP A 137 8.90 -16.15 11.27
CA TRP A 137 9.47 -15.27 12.30
C TRP A 137 10.35 -16.04 13.27
N GLU A 138 9.88 -17.17 13.80
CA GLU A 138 10.65 -18.03 14.71
C GLU A 138 11.98 -18.49 14.08
N ALA A 139 11.95 -18.85 12.79
CA ALA A 139 13.15 -19.21 12.04
C ALA A 139 14.13 -18.04 11.94
N VAL A 140 13.65 -16.82 11.66
CA VAL A 140 14.49 -15.61 11.63
C VAL A 140 15.09 -15.33 13.00
N VAL A 141 14.29 -15.39 14.06
CA VAL A 141 14.77 -15.22 15.45
C VAL A 141 15.87 -16.21 15.77
N ARG A 142 15.67 -17.50 15.48
CA ARG A 142 16.67 -18.56 15.68
C ARG A 142 17.97 -18.26 14.93
N TRP A 143 17.86 -17.84 13.66
CA TRP A 143 19.03 -17.52 12.85
C TRP A 143 19.81 -16.31 13.42
N VAL A 144 19.13 -15.27 13.85
CA VAL A 144 19.75 -14.09 14.47
C VAL A 144 20.40 -14.48 15.81
N GLN A 145 19.70 -15.22 16.68
CA GLN A 145 20.19 -15.60 18.00
C GLN A 145 21.43 -16.48 17.97
N HIS A 146 21.61 -17.27 16.89
CA HIS A 146 22.80 -18.12 16.74
C HIS A 146 24.12 -17.32 16.73
N SER A 147 24.14 -16.09 16.20
CA SER A 147 25.28 -15.16 16.23
C SER A 147 24.77 -13.71 16.28
N ARG A 148 24.21 -13.31 17.45
CA ARG A 148 23.49 -12.05 17.60
C ARG A 148 24.34 -10.84 17.22
N GLU A 149 25.60 -10.80 17.64
CA GLU A 149 26.51 -9.68 17.40
C GLU A 149 26.74 -9.45 15.89
N ASP A 150 26.83 -10.54 15.10
CA ASP A 150 27.11 -10.47 13.67
C ASP A 150 25.84 -10.38 12.80
N ARG A 151 24.66 -10.72 13.34
CA ARG A 151 23.46 -10.92 12.52
C ARG A 151 22.33 -9.94 12.79
N LEU A 152 22.33 -9.31 13.95
CA LEU A 152 21.27 -8.38 14.34
C LEU A 152 21.11 -7.23 13.34
N HIS A 153 22.21 -6.71 12.80
CA HIS A 153 22.19 -5.64 11.81
C HIS A 153 21.59 -6.01 10.44
N HIS A 154 21.38 -7.31 10.18
CA HIS A 154 20.71 -7.79 8.96
C HIS A 154 19.18 -7.83 9.11
N LEU A 155 18.64 -7.72 10.32
CA LEU A 155 17.21 -7.79 10.56
C LEU A 155 16.39 -6.83 9.69
N PRO A 156 16.79 -5.55 9.46
CA PRO A 156 16.08 -4.64 8.57
C PRO A 156 15.95 -5.14 7.12
N SER A 157 16.94 -5.86 6.62
CA SER A 157 16.92 -6.40 5.27
C SER A 157 16.08 -7.69 5.16
N ILE A 158 15.89 -8.41 6.26
CA ILE A 158 15.12 -9.66 6.32
C ILE A 158 13.62 -9.38 6.48
N LEU A 159 13.25 -8.43 7.35
CA LEU A 159 11.86 -8.10 7.70
C LEU A 159 10.92 -7.87 6.49
N PRO A 160 11.34 -7.16 5.42
CA PRO A 160 10.50 -6.96 4.25
C PRO A 160 10.04 -8.25 3.54
N HIS A 161 10.71 -9.37 3.81
CA HIS A 161 10.43 -10.66 3.18
C HIS A 161 9.48 -11.55 3.98
N ILE A 162 9.16 -11.19 5.22
CA ILE A 162 8.14 -11.86 6.03
C ILE A 162 6.76 -11.40 5.56
N ARG A 163 5.83 -12.33 5.41
CA ARG A 163 4.46 -12.06 4.93
C ARG A 163 3.57 -11.62 6.10
N PHE A 164 3.84 -10.44 6.68
CA PHE A 164 3.12 -9.92 7.85
C PHE A 164 1.59 -9.89 7.69
N ASN A 165 1.10 -9.81 6.45
CA ASN A 165 -0.33 -9.86 6.14
C ASN A 165 -0.99 -11.22 6.40
N LEU A 166 -0.21 -12.27 6.65
CA LEU A 166 -0.70 -13.61 6.99
C LEU A 166 -0.63 -13.90 8.50
N LEU A 167 -0.05 -13.01 9.29
CA LEU A 167 0.03 -13.12 10.75
C LEU A 167 -1.29 -12.75 11.41
N THR A 168 -1.58 -13.40 12.54
CA THR A 168 -2.70 -13.02 13.41
C THR A 168 -2.34 -11.78 14.24
N SER A 169 -3.36 -11.14 14.85
CA SER A 169 -3.13 -10.01 15.76
C SER A 169 -2.26 -10.38 16.96
N ASP A 170 -2.44 -11.61 17.47
CA ASP A 170 -1.71 -12.12 18.63
C ASP A 170 -0.24 -12.40 18.27
N ASP A 171 0.02 -13.02 17.09
CA ASP A 171 1.37 -13.22 16.58
C ASP A 171 2.11 -11.90 16.42
N MET A 172 1.39 -10.89 15.91
CA MET A 172 1.96 -9.57 15.68
C MET A 172 2.30 -8.85 16.99
N ALA A 173 1.43 -8.95 17.99
CA ALA A 173 1.70 -8.43 19.32
C ALA A 173 2.94 -9.12 19.93
N ALA A 174 3.06 -10.45 19.76
CA ALA A 174 4.21 -11.21 20.22
C ALA A 174 5.51 -10.80 19.52
N ILE A 175 5.48 -10.53 18.21
CA ILE A 175 6.64 -10.04 17.44
C ILE A 175 7.08 -8.66 17.92
N LEU A 176 6.14 -7.74 18.16
CA LEU A 176 6.44 -6.38 18.63
C LEU A 176 6.98 -6.37 20.07
N ASP A 177 6.61 -7.36 20.89
CA ASP A 177 7.09 -7.53 22.26
C ASP A 177 8.39 -8.36 22.35
N ASP A 178 8.85 -8.94 21.24
CA ASP A 178 10.11 -9.70 21.17
C ASP A 178 11.30 -8.78 21.53
N PRO A 179 12.23 -9.22 22.39
CA PRO A 179 13.41 -8.43 22.76
C PRO A 179 14.30 -8.01 21.58
N LEU A 180 14.32 -8.77 20.48
CA LEU A 180 15.04 -8.40 19.25
C LEU A 180 14.44 -7.17 18.55
N VAL A 181 13.19 -6.89 18.82
CA VAL A 181 12.45 -5.77 18.24
C VAL A 181 12.35 -4.61 19.22
N ARG A 182 11.95 -4.92 20.47
CA ARG A 182 11.67 -3.93 21.49
C ARG A 182 12.92 -3.19 21.98
N ASP A 183 14.05 -3.91 22.13
CA ASP A 183 15.26 -3.36 22.74
C ASP A 183 16.14 -2.57 21.74
N GLU A 184 15.80 -2.61 20.44
CA GLU A 184 16.52 -1.92 19.37
C GLU A 184 15.65 -0.79 18.77
N PRO A 185 15.92 0.49 19.08
CA PRO A 185 15.08 1.63 18.66
C PRO A 185 14.86 1.73 17.16
N TRP A 186 15.87 1.37 16.36
CA TRP A 186 15.80 1.38 14.90
C TRP A 186 15.00 0.19 14.34
N SER A 187 15.01 -0.98 15.01
CA SER A 187 14.23 -2.14 14.53
C SER A 187 12.74 -1.93 14.74
N SER A 188 12.34 -1.29 15.82
CA SER A 188 10.94 -0.94 16.06
C SER A 188 10.40 0.04 15.02
N GLU A 189 11.23 0.97 14.52
CA GLU A 189 10.84 1.90 13.47
C GLU A 189 10.76 1.22 12.10
N VAL A 190 11.74 0.39 11.75
CA VAL A 190 11.72 -0.38 10.49
C VAL A 190 10.56 -1.37 10.48
N ILE A 191 10.32 -2.10 11.57
CA ILE A 191 9.17 -3.02 11.67
C ILE A 191 7.88 -2.22 11.56
N ARG A 192 7.76 -1.08 12.26
CA ARG A 192 6.58 -0.23 12.17
C ARG A 192 6.32 0.21 10.72
N ASN A 193 7.35 0.59 9.98
CA ASN A 193 7.23 0.99 8.58
C ASN A 193 6.87 -0.20 7.67
N VAL A 194 7.55 -1.34 7.81
CA VAL A 194 7.27 -2.56 7.03
C VAL A 194 5.88 -3.11 7.36
N VAL A 195 5.50 -3.09 8.63
CA VAL A 195 4.17 -3.47 9.10
C VAL A 195 3.11 -2.51 8.57
N GLN A 196 3.36 -1.20 8.61
CA GLN A 196 2.45 -0.22 8.02
C GLN A 196 2.26 -0.44 6.53
N GLU A 197 3.32 -0.75 5.78
CA GLU A 197 3.20 -0.99 4.34
C GLU A 197 2.51 -2.32 3.99
N LYS A 198 2.81 -3.40 4.70
CA LYS A 198 2.34 -4.75 4.35
C LYS A 198 1.08 -5.20 5.09
N MET A 199 0.80 -4.61 6.25
CA MET A 199 -0.40 -4.93 7.04
C MET A 199 -1.53 -3.92 6.87
N THR A 200 -1.41 -2.99 5.96
CA THR A 200 -2.48 -2.06 5.64
C THR A 200 -3.09 -2.39 4.29
N THR A 201 -4.35 -2.08 4.14
CA THR A 201 -5.03 -2.07 2.85
C THR A 201 -5.67 -0.71 2.64
N GLU A 202 -5.65 -0.24 1.39
CA GLU A 202 -6.38 0.98 1.06
C GLU A 202 -7.87 0.75 1.23
N MET A 203 -8.51 1.68 1.92
CA MET A 203 -9.94 1.68 2.19
C MET A 203 -10.50 3.07 2.01
N VAL A 204 -11.63 3.15 1.36
CA VAL A 204 -12.38 4.39 1.22
C VAL A 204 -13.29 4.59 2.43
N LEU A 205 -13.34 5.81 2.96
CA LEU A 205 -14.35 6.22 3.93
C LEU A 205 -15.66 6.50 3.19
N LEU A 206 -16.63 5.61 3.37
CA LEU A 206 -17.93 5.72 2.71
C LEU A 206 -18.94 6.52 3.52
N ASP A 207 -19.01 6.30 4.83
CA ASP A 207 -20.02 6.95 5.66
C ASP A 207 -19.64 7.10 7.14
N CYS A 208 -20.41 7.98 7.81
CA CYS A 208 -20.42 8.12 9.24
C CYS A 208 -21.84 7.84 9.73
N LEU A 209 -22.04 6.71 10.36
CA LEU A 209 -23.32 6.33 10.94
C LEU A 209 -23.53 7.11 12.24
N ASP A 210 -24.58 7.91 12.29
CA ASP A 210 -25.00 8.62 13.50
C ASP A 210 -26.17 7.87 14.15
N ASN A 211 -25.86 7.02 15.12
CA ASN A 211 -26.87 6.41 15.96
C ASN A 211 -27.00 7.20 17.28
N LYS A 212 -28.18 7.23 17.94
CA LYS A 212 -28.42 8.04 19.13
C LYS A 212 -27.44 7.80 20.30
N SER A 213 -26.73 6.67 20.28
CA SER A 213 -25.79 6.25 21.33
C SER A 213 -24.33 6.05 20.89
N SER A 214 -24.08 5.94 19.60
CA SER A 214 -22.72 5.77 19.06
C SER A 214 -22.62 6.32 17.64
N LYS A 215 -21.44 6.80 17.30
CA LYS A 215 -21.10 7.21 15.94
C LYS A 215 -20.06 6.24 15.38
N GLU A 216 -20.20 5.90 14.12
CA GLU A 216 -19.32 4.93 13.46
C GLU A 216 -18.84 5.49 12.13
N PHE A 217 -17.54 5.39 11.89
CA PHE A 217 -16.96 5.56 10.56
C PHE A 217 -16.81 4.21 9.90
N LEU A 218 -17.25 4.10 8.65
CA LEU A 218 -17.11 2.90 7.86
C LEU A 218 -16.05 3.11 6.79
N PHE A 219 -14.93 2.41 6.95
CA PHE A 219 -13.92 2.27 5.92
C PHE A 219 -14.11 0.93 5.21
N MET A 220 -14.04 0.94 3.88
CA MET A 220 -14.26 -0.26 3.07
C MET A 220 -13.30 -0.35 1.89
N ASN A 221 -12.86 -1.57 1.58
CA ASN A 221 -12.31 -1.89 0.27
C ASN A 221 -13.41 -2.51 -0.59
N PRO A 222 -14.00 -1.79 -1.56
CA PRO A 222 -15.14 -2.25 -2.32
C PRO A 222 -14.81 -3.42 -3.25
N ARG A 223 -13.55 -3.65 -3.60
CA ARG A 223 -13.13 -4.78 -4.45
C ARG A 223 -13.01 -6.09 -3.69
N LYS A 224 -12.55 -6.00 -2.43
CA LYS A 224 -12.31 -7.16 -1.58
C LYS A 224 -13.49 -7.48 -0.67
N GLY A 225 -14.47 -6.58 -0.56
CA GLY A 225 -15.59 -6.71 0.36
C GLY A 225 -15.18 -6.60 1.85
N HIS A 226 -13.96 -6.16 2.14
CA HIS A 226 -13.46 -5.99 3.50
C HIS A 226 -13.83 -4.63 4.06
N TYR A 227 -14.15 -4.55 5.34
CA TYR A 227 -14.47 -3.27 5.99
C TYR A 227 -13.98 -3.20 7.44
N ILE A 228 -13.80 -1.95 7.92
CA ILE A 228 -13.50 -1.62 9.32
C ILE A 228 -14.55 -0.64 9.81
N ARG A 229 -15.11 -0.90 10.98
CA ARG A 229 -15.98 0.03 11.71
C ARG A 229 -15.20 0.64 12.86
N CYS A 230 -15.06 1.96 12.83
CA CYS A 230 -14.44 2.73 13.90
C CYS A 230 -15.54 3.41 14.70
N SER A 231 -15.92 2.81 15.81
CA SER A 231 -16.95 3.37 16.69
C SER A 231 -16.33 4.35 17.68
N TYR A 232 -17.00 5.46 17.94
CA TYR A 232 -16.60 6.41 18.98
C TYR A 232 -17.82 6.96 19.72
N LYS A 233 -17.61 7.37 20.97
CA LYS A 233 -18.66 8.01 21.75
C LYS A 233 -18.69 9.51 21.43
N PRO A 234 -19.90 10.12 21.43
CA PRO A 234 -20.03 11.57 21.22
C PRO A 234 -19.29 12.43 22.26
N GLU A 235 -18.99 11.84 23.42
CA GLU A 235 -18.22 12.47 24.50
C GLU A 235 -16.73 12.55 24.18
N ASP A 236 -16.21 11.54 23.45
CA ASP A 236 -14.78 11.44 23.07
C ASP A 236 -14.48 12.24 21.82
N CYS A 237 -15.44 12.36 20.89
CA CYS A 237 -15.28 13.11 19.65
C CYS A 237 -16.60 13.86 19.34
N PRO A 238 -16.57 15.20 19.23
CA PRO A 238 -17.72 16.01 18.84
C PRO A 238 -18.23 15.69 17.43
N PHE A 239 -19.23 16.40 16.96
CA PHE A 239 -19.83 16.16 15.66
C PHE A 239 -18.80 16.39 14.52
N ALA A 240 -18.53 15.37 13.74
CA ALA A 240 -17.60 15.46 12.62
C ALA A 240 -18.16 16.32 11.50
N VAL A 241 -17.37 17.29 11.03
CA VAL A 241 -17.73 18.21 9.94
C VAL A 241 -17.03 17.78 8.64
N LYS A 242 -15.75 17.42 8.74
CA LYS A 242 -14.92 17.05 7.61
C LYS A 242 -13.86 16.03 8.02
N VAL A 243 -13.57 15.12 7.11
CA VAL A 243 -12.47 14.17 7.23
C VAL A 243 -11.47 14.40 6.11
N THR A 244 -10.19 14.36 6.43
CA THR A 244 -9.12 14.35 5.44
C THR A 244 -8.07 13.30 5.78
N VAL A 245 -7.42 12.76 4.76
CA VAL A 245 -6.30 11.84 4.88
C VAL A 245 -5.09 12.50 4.26
N THR A 246 -4.00 12.56 5.02
CA THR A 246 -2.75 13.18 4.58
C THR A 246 -1.86 12.17 3.84
N SER A 247 -0.85 12.69 3.15
CA SER A 247 0.12 11.89 2.37
C SER A 247 0.86 10.86 3.21
N ASP A 248 1.09 11.14 4.50
CA ASP A 248 1.68 10.25 5.50
C ASP A 248 0.64 9.33 6.20
N ASN A 249 -0.56 9.23 5.62
CA ASN A 249 -1.66 8.39 6.09
C ASN A 249 -2.24 8.76 7.47
N ASN A 250 -2.06 9.99 7.93
CA ASN A 250 -2.81 10.46 9.10
C ASN A 250 -4.23 10.82 8.70
N ILE A 251 -5.21 10.36 9.48
CA ILE A 251 -6.61 10.66 9.27
C ILE A 251 -7.00 11.74 10.29
N TYR A 252 -7.39 12.91 9.81
CA TYR A 252 -7.84 14.02 10.63
C TYR A 252 -9.34 14.26 10.46
N ILE A 253 -10.01 14.56 11.57
CA ILE A 253 -11.41 14.98 11.58
C ILE A 253 -11.46 16.40 12.13
N LEU A 254 -12.07 17.28 11.35
CA LEU A 254 -12.52 18.58 11.80
C LEU A 254 -13.89 18.38 12.48
N THR A 255 -14.05 18.83 13.72
CA THR A 255 -15.26 18.62 14.49
C THR A 255 -15.91 19.92 14.90
N HIS A 256 -17.18 19.85 15.26
CA HIS A 256 -17.96 20.99 15.73
C HIS A 256 -18.23 20.83 17.22
N ASP A 257 -17.81 21.81 18.02
CA ASP A 257 -18.19 21.89 19.43
C ASP A 257 -19.60 22.48 19.55
N ARG A 258 -20.50 21.75 20.22
CA ARG A 258 -21.90 22.18 20.43
C ARG A 258 -22.02 23.41 21.31
N ASP A 259 -21.08 23.60 22.21
CA ASP A 259 -21.11 24.68 23.20
C ASP A 259 -20.34 25.92 22.76
N ARG A 260 -19.42 25.78 21.80
CA ARG A 260 -18.57 26.85 21.27
C ARG A 260 -18.57 26.83 19.75
N ASN A 261 -19.57 27.46 19.15
CA ASN A 261 -19.77 27.49 17.69
C ASN A 261 -18.61 28.11 16.89
N GLU A 262 -17.64 28.74 17.54
CA GLU A 262 -16.56 29.48 16.89
C GLU A 262 -15.25 28.70 16.80
N HIS A 263 -15.10 27.59 17.55
CA HIS A 263 -13.91 26.78 17.58
C HIS A 263 -14.16 25.41 16.98
N LEU A 264 -13.31 24.99 16.07
CA LEU A 264 -13.34 23.69 15.42
C LEU A 264 -12.14 22.86 15.91
N PRO A 265 -12.30 21.99 16.90
CA PRO A 265 -11.25 21.10 17.32
C PRO A 265 -10.97 20.03 16.27
N ILE A 266 -9.69 19.60 16.19
CA ILE A 266 -9.22 18.60 15.26
C ILE A 266 -8.86 17.34 16.03
N TYR A 267 -9.39 16.22 15.58
CA TYR A 267 -9.11 14.88 16.08
C TYR A 267 -8.30 14.10 15.05
N LYS A 268 -7.47 13.20 15.55
CA LYS A 268 -6.65 12.29 14.75
C LYS A 268 -7.00 10.84 15.08
N TYR A 269 -7.02 9.99 14.05
CA TYR A 269 -7.20 8.56 14.25
C TYR A 269 -5.88 7.90 14.64
N ASN A 270 -5.89 7.17 15.75
CA ASN A 270 -4.78 6.33 16.19
C ASN A 270 -4.96 4.92 15.59
N HIS A 271 -4.16 4.61 14.58
CA HIS A 271 -4.22 3.32 13.90
C HIS A 271 -3.85 2.13 14.79
N ALA A 272 -2.98 2.33 15.80
CA ALA A 272 -2.52 1.26 16.67
C ALA A 272 -3.60 0.82 17.68
N GLU A 273 -4.37 1.78 18.17
CA GLU A 273 -5.38 1.55 19.22
C GLU A 273 -6.81 1.51 18.67
N ASN A 274 -7.00 1.82 17.38
CA ASN A 274 -8.31 1.94 16.72
C ASN A 274 -9.24 2.93 17.44
N VAL A 275 -8.71 4.08 17.84
CA VAL A 275 -9.45 5.12 18.56
C VAL A 275 -9.21 6.51 17.96
N TRP A 276 -10.14 7.43 18.24
CA TRP A 276 -10.00 8.84 17.93
C TRP A 276 -9.50 9.61 19.14
N GLU A 277 -8.47 10.41 18.95
CA GLU A 277 -7.86 11.23 19.98
C GLU A 277 -7.70 12.67 19.50
N HIS A 278 -7.61 13.63 20.43
CA HIS A 278 -7.33 15.02 20.08
C HIS A 278 -5.98 15.11 19.37
N ALA A 279 -5.95 15.81 18.23
CA ALA A 279 -4.74 15.85 17.39
C ALA A 279 -3.55 16.58 18.02
N GLY A 280 -3.72 17.18 19.20
CA GLY A 280 -2.69 18.01 19.85
C GLY A 280 -2.44 19.33 19.16
N MET A 281 -3.35 19.74 18.27
CA MET A 281 -3.28 20.98 17.48
C MET A 281 -4.26 22.00 18.04
N SER A 282 -3.93 23.29 17.91
CA SER A 282 -4.87 24.38 18.21
C SER A 282 -6.12 24.26 17.32
N SER A 283 -7.28 24.57 17.89
CA SER A 283 -8.54 24.58 17.15
C SER A 283 -8.56 25.66 16.07
N VAL A 284 -9.21 25.37 14.94
CA VAL A 284 -9.48 26.40 13.93
C VAL A 284 -10.52 27.38 14.45
N TYR A 285 -10.25 28.65 14.31
CA TYR A 285 -11.20 29.71 14.69
C TYR A 285 -12.04 30.11 13.48
N ARG A 286 -13.37 30.01 13.61
CA ARG A 286 -14.31 30.52 12.61
C ARG A 286 -14.43 32.03 12.78
N TRP A 287 -13.88 32.81 11.87
CA TRP A 287 -13.81 34.24 11.97
C TRP A 287 -15.18 34.99 11.80
N HIS A 288 -16.22 34.35 11.29
CA HIS A 288 -17.49 35.02 11.05
C HIS A 288 -18.60 34.61 12.03
N SER A 289 -19.09 35.62 12.72
CA SER A 289 -20.21 35.57 13.66
C SER A 289 -21.49 35.09 13.00
N TRP A 290 -21.93 33.92 13.41
CA TRP A 290 -23.11 33.20 13.00
C TRP A 290 -24.40 33.89 13.42
N LYS A 291 -24.89 34.82 12.62
CA LYS A 291 -26.29 35.31 12.77
C LYS A 291 -27.25 34.60 11.81
N HIS A 292 -26.78 33.85 10.83
CA HIS A 292 -27.62 33.23 9.80
C HIS A 292 -27.18 31.81 9.47
N ASP A 293 -28.11 30.88 9.48
CA ASP A 293 -28.21 29.50 9.00
C ASP A 293 -26.95 28.70 8.65
N PHE A 294 -26.61 27.71 9.49
CA PHE A 294 -25.49 26.74 9.33
C PHE A 294 -25.49 25.94 8.01
N ARG A 295 -26.53 26.05 7.19
CA ARG A 295 -26.72 25.28 5.97
C ARG A 295 -26.01 25.84 4.75
N ARG A 296 -25.38 27.01 4.87
CA ARG A 296 -24.84 27.76 3.74
C ARG A 296 -23.31 28.00 3.80
N TRP A 297 -22.60 27.17 4.53
CA TRP A 297 -21.16 27.30 4.68
C TRP A 297 -20.44 26.01 4.30
N GLY A 298 -19.53 26.06 3.31
CA GLY A 298 -18.66 24.97 2.94
C GLY A 298 -17.36 25.01 3.76
N GLU A 299 -17.00 23.91 4.40
CA GLU A 299 -15.75 23.77 5.14
C GLU A 299 -14.92 22.65 4.53
N TYR A 300 -13.61 22.89 4.38
CA TYR A 300 -12.68 21.93 3.80
C TYR A 300 -11.39 21.90 4.60
N LEU A 301 -10.83 20.73 4.75
CA LEU A 301 -9.50 20.50 5.31
C LEU A 301 -8.69 19.74 4.26
N VAL A 302 -7.60 20.32 3.80
CA VAL A 302 -6.78 19.80 2.70
C VAL A 302 -5.31 19.85 3.10
N GLU A 303 -4.54 18.83 2.73
CA GLU A 303 -3.09 18.81 2.94
C GLU A 303 -2.37 19.09 1.62
N VAL A 304 -1.39 20.00 1.67
CA VAL A 304 -0.44 20.26 0.57
C VAL A 304 0.95 20.33 1.17
N ASP A 305 1.89 19.56 0.64
CA ASP A 305 3.29 19.52 1.09
C ASP A 305 3.44 19.34 2.62
N GLN A 306 2.65 18.43 3.20
CA GLN A 306 2.60 18.11 4.64
C GLN A 306 2.09 19.29 5.52
N ILE A 307 1.51 20.32 4.94
CA ILE A 307 0.87 21.42 5.65
C ILE A 307 -0.64 21.28 5.52
N LEU A 308 -1.36 21.37 6.64
CA LEU A 308 -2.82 21.39 6.64
C LEU A 308 -3.33 22.80 6.35
N TYR A 309 -4.29 22.89 5.43
CA TYR A 309 -5.03 24.09 5.08
C TYR A 309 -6.49 23.91 5.42
N TYR A 310 -7.06 24.87 6.13
CA TYR A 310 -8.49 24.97 6.36
C TYR A 310 -9.07 26.04 5.43
N LEU A 311 -10.15 25.69 4.74
CA LEU A 311 -10.87 26.62 3.87
C LEU A 311 -12.31 26.75 4.36
N GLY A 312 -12.76 27.99 4.46
CA GLY A 312 -14.17 28.34 4.68
C GLY A 312 -14.72 29.06 3.44
N VAL A 313 -15.79 28.52 2.88
CA VAL A 313 -16.47 29.10 1.69
C VAL A 313 -17.76 29.75 2.15
N ASP A 314 -17.88 31.06 1.95
CA ASP A 314 -19.11 31.84 2.24
C ASP A 314 -20.07 31.72 1.06
N GLU A 315 -21.22 31.11 1.30
CA GLU A 315 -22.26 30.92 0.29
C GLU A 315 -23.35 32.02 0.31
N VAL A 316 -23.20 33.03 1.17
CA VAL A 316 -24.26 34.04 1.44
C VAL A 316 -24.07 35.32 0.65
N ASP A 317 -22.84 35.64 0.32
CA ASP A 317 -22.52 36.92 -0.31
C ASP A 317 -22.53 36.79 -1.84
N GLU A 318 -23.15 37.75 -2.57
CA GLU A 318 -23.17 37.79 -4.05
C GLU A 318 -21.76 37.84 -4.67
N SER A 319 -20.76 38.18 -3.87
CA SER A 319 -19.34 38.24 -4.23
C SER A 319 -18.50 37.08 -3.75
N GLY A 320 -19.04 35.93 -3.50
CA GLY A 320 -18.40 34.69 -2.98
C GLY A 320 -16.94 34.82 -2.55
N SER A 321 -16.69 34.43 -1.32
CA SER A 321 -15.34 34.49 -0.76
C SER A 321 -14.87 33.19 -0.23
N VAL A 322 -13.63 32.82 -0.53
CA VAL A 322 -12.95 31.66 0.09
C VAL A 322 -11.91 32.20 1.06
N TRP A 323 -12.10 31.89 2.32
CA TRP A 323 -11.15 32.21 3.37
C TRP A 323 -10.28 30.99 3.60
N MET A 324 -8.98 31.19 3.88
CA MET A 324 -8.05 30.09 4.04
C MET A 324 -7.04 30.38 5.14
N TRP A 325 -6.72 29.32 5.90
CA TRP A 325 -5.71 29.32 6.94
C TRP A 325 -4.81 28.10 6.78
N LYS A 326 -3.52 28.25 7.04
CA LYS A 326 -2.54 27.17 7.11
C LYS A 326 -2.12 26.93 8.54
N TYR A 327 -1.90 25.67 8.90
CA TYR A 327 -1.40 25.31 10.21
C TYR A 327 0.12 25.42 10.29
N ASN A 328 0.62 26.20 11.23
CA ASN A 328 2.05 26.30 11.54
C ASN A 328 2.39 25.41 12.73
N ARG A 329 3.11 24.31 12.46
CA ARG A 329 3.51 23.33 13.49
C ARG A 329 4.47 23.91 14.55
N ASN A 330 5.27 24.91 14.20
CA ASN A 330 6.26 25.48 15.12
C ASN A 330 5.63 26.39 16.18
N THR A 331 4.56 27.09 15.82
CA THR A 331 3.85 28.05 16.68
C THR A 331 2.58 27.48 17.26
N ASP A 332 2.13 26.31 16.80
CA ASP A 332 0.80 25.71 17.07
C ASP A 332 -0.34 26.73 16.82
N GLN A 333 -0.26 27.44 15.70
CA GLN A 333 -1.26 28.43 15.32
C GLN A 333 -1.70 28.29 13.87
N TRP A 334 -2.94 28.73 13.61
CA TRP A 334 -3.48 28.87 12.27
C TRP A 334 -3.19 30.27 11.75
N GLU A 335 -2.45 30.36 10.65
CA GLU A 335 -2.05 31.59 9.99
C GLU A 335 -2.96 31.86 8.79
N GLU A 336 -3.49 33.09 8.69
CA GLU A 336 -4.33 33.50 7.57
C GLU A 336 -3.51 33.54 6.28
N CYS A 337 -4.08 33.03 5.21
CA CYS A 337 -3.53 33.07 3.85
C CYS A 337 -4.34 34.02 2.98
N SER A 338 -3.84 34.30 1.77
CA SER A 338 -4.51 35.13 0.80
C SER A 338 -5.92 34.64 0.48
N LYS A 339 -6.90 35.54 0.56
CA LYS A 339 -8.32 35.28 0.30
C LYS A 339 -8.58 35.20 -1.20
N LEU A 340 -9.43 34.24 -1.62
CA LEU A 340 -9.97 34.21 -2.97
C LEU A 340 -11.31 34.97 -3.03
N GLN A 341 -11.45 35.87 -3.99
CA GLN A 341 -12.74 36.43 -4.39
C GLN A 341 -13.08 35.91 -5.79
N HIS A 342 -14.30 35.42 -5.96
CA HIS A 342 -14.78 34.90 -7.23
C HIS A 342 -16.15 35.49 -7.59
N GLU A 343 -16.43 35.58 -8.88
CA GLU A 343 -17.58 36.36 -9.40
C GLU A 343 -18.89 35.56 -9.53
N ASN A 344 -18.93 34.27 -9.17
CA ASN A 344 -20.07 33.43 -9.51
C ASN A 344 -20.96 33.05 -8.32
N THR A 345 -22.25 33.16 -8.51
CA THR A 345 -23.30 33.16 -7.49
C THR A 345 -24.02 31.83 -7.26
N THR A 346 -23.63 30.74 -7.90
CA THR A 346 -24.29 29.41 -7.72
C THR A 346 -23.41 28.46 -6.93
N TYR A 347 -23.38 28.63 -5.61
CA TYR A 347 -22.36 28.08 -4.69
C TYR A 347 -22.63 26.71 -4.10
N TRP A 348 -23.68 26.05 -4.49
CA TRP A 348 -24.04 24.77 -3.91
C TRP A 348 -23.08 23.63 -4.27
N HIS A 349 -22.20 23.85 -5.25
CA HIS A 349 -21.37 22.83 -5.84
C HIS A 349 -19.95 23.37 -6.10
N CYS A 350 -19.04 23.07 -5.18
CA CYS A 350 -17.62 23.30 -5.34
C CYS A 350 -16.81 22.11 -4.83
N ALA A 351 -15.61 21.96 -5.33
CA ALA A 351 -14.66 20.94 -4.91
C ALA A 351 -13.32 21.57 -4.58
N THR A 352 -12.66 21.01 -3.54
CA THR A 352 -11.34 21.44 -3.09
C THR A 352 -10.46 20.22 -2.93
N LEU A 353 -9.26 20.26 -3.48
CA LEU A 353 -8.30 19.15 -3.41
C LEU A 353 -6.87 19.66 -3.57
N SER A 354 -5.90 18.82 -3.25
CA SER A 354 -4.49 19.01 -3.59
C SER A 354 -4.11 18.23 -4.83
N CYS A 355 -3.26 18.82 -5.68
CA CYS A 355 -2.60 18.13 -6.78
C CYS A 355 -1.19 18.71 -6.93
N GLY A 356 -0.17 17.84 -6.79
CA GLY A 356 1.21 18.29 -6.66
C GLY A 356 1.37 19.23 -5.45
N SER A 357 2.10 20.31 -5.64
CA SER A 357 2.36 21.36 -4.61
C SER A 357 1.30 22.46 -4.55
N HIS A 358 0.15 22.27 -5.20
CA HIS A 358 -0.89 23.29 -5.28
C HIS A 358 -2.21 22.81 -4.69
N LEU A 359 -2.98 23.74 -4.18
CA LEU A 359 -4.36 23.54 -3.78
C LEU A 359 -5.27 24.06 -4.89
N TYR A 360 -6.24 23.27 -5.29
CA TYR A 360 -7.22 23.62 -6.33
C TYR A 360 -8.60 23.83 -5.73
N PHE A 361 -9.28 24.86 -6.24
CA PHE A 361 -10.67 25.18 -5.94
C PHE A 361 -11.46 25.25 -7.25
N LEU A 362 -12.41 24.33 -7.39
CA LEU A 362 -13.23 24.17 -8.59
C LEU A 362 -14.67 24.55 -8.30
N THR A 363 -15.24 25.35 -9.16
CA THR A 363 -16.68 25.67 -9.21
C THR A 363 -17.25 25.29 -10.57
N SER A 364 -18.56 25.42 -10.76
CA SER A 364 -19.19 25.20 -12.06
C SER A 364 -18.69 26.14 -13.18
N ALA A 365 -18.13 27.29 -12.82
CA ALA A 365 -17.71 28.32 -13.77
C ALA A 365 -16.22 28.61 -13.77
N GLU A 366 -15.52 28.33 -12.68
CA GLU A 366 -14.15 28.76 -12.47
C GLU A 366 -13.30 27.68 -11.84
N VAL A 367 -12.04 27.62 -12.23
CA VAL A 367 -11.02 26.81 -11.59
C VAL A 367 -9.89 27.73 -11.14
N HIS A 368 -9.55 27.64 -9.87
CA HIS A 368 -8.47 28.38 -9.27
C HIS A 368 -7.46 27.42 -8.65
N PHE A 369 -6.18 27.78 -8.71
CA PHE A 369 -5.18 27.12 -7.89
C PHE A 369 -4.49 28.13 -6.99
N TYR A 370 -4.11 27.67 -5.81
CA TYR A 370 -3.34 28.43 -4.85
C TYR A 370 -1.88 28.01 -4.91
N ASP A 371 -1.01 28.96 -5.22
CA ASP A 371 0.44 28.81 -5.18
C ASP A 371 0.91 29.01 -3.74
N THR A 372 1.29 27.92 -3.09
CA THR A 372 1.72 27.91 -1.68
C THR A 372 3.01 28.68 -1.45
N SER A 373 3.86 28.82 -2.48
CA SER A 373 5.14 29.51 -2.41
C SER A 373 5.00 31.02 -2.47
N GLN A 374 3.96 31.53 -3.17
CA GLN A 374 3.72 32.95 -3.39
C GLN A 374 2.54 33.50 -2.56
N ASP A 375 1.85 32.67 -1.80
CA ASP A 375 0.61 33.03 -1.08
C ASP A 375 -0.38 33.73 -2.01
N ARG A 376 -0.67 33.15 -3.18
CA ARG A 376 -1.48 33.77 -4.20
C ARG A 376 -2.40 32.80 -4.92
N TRP A 377 -3.64 33.20 -5.13
CA TRP A 377 -4.59 32.52 -6.00
C TRP A 377 -4.38 32.92 -7.47
N CYS A 378 -4.38 31.93 -8.34
CA CYS A 378 -4.32 32.07 -9.79
C CYS A 378 -5.56 31.47 -10.41
N LYS A 379 -6.19 32.18 -11.34
CA LYS A 379 -7.33 31.66 -12.10
C LYS A 379 -6.83 30.95 -13.32
N LEU A 380 -7.32 29.71 -13.51
CA LEU A 380 -7.13 28.97 -14.75
C LEU A 380 -8.25 29.33 -15.72
N THR A 381 -7.96 29.30 -17.01
CA THR A 381 -8.96 29.56 -18.04
C THR A 381 -9.74 28.25 -18.26
N PRO A 382 -11.00 28.15 -17.82
CA PRO A 382 -11.74 26.91 -18.03
C PRO A 382 -12.19 26.86 -19.49
N PRO A 383 -11.78 25.87 -20.27
CA PRO A 383 -12.32 25.70 -21.64
C PRO A 383 -13.69 25.04 -21.62
N MET A 384 -14.13 24.49 -20.50
CA MET A 384 -15.40 23.77 -20.39
C MET A 384 -16.06 23.99 -19.04
N THR A 385 -17.34 24.32 -19.07
CA THR A 385 -18.18 24.40 -17.87
C THR A 385 -18.68 23.00 -17.50
N VAL A 386 -18.41 22.56 -16.29
CA VAL A 386 -19.09 21.42 -15.68
C VAL A 386 -20.25 22.00 -14.88
N GLU A 387 -21.47 21.87 -15.41
CA GLU A 387 -22.65 22.28 -14.66
C GLU A 387 -22.71 21.48 -13.36
N ASP A 388 -22.76 22.16 -12.20
CA ASP A 388 -22.90 21.54 -10.90
C ASP A 388 -21.78 20.54 -10.52
N VAL A 389 -20.51 20.97 -10.47
CA VAL A 389 -19.39 20.13 -9.97
C VAL A 389 -19.73 19.55 -8.59
N SER A 390 -19.90 18.24 -8.50
CA SER A 390 -20.24 17.55 -7.25
C SER A 390 -19.01 17.06 -6.50
N THR A 391 -18.01 16.61 -7.22
CA THR A 391 -16.83 15.93 -6.65
C THR A 391 -15.63 16.11 -7.57
N ALA A 392 -14.45 16.16 -6.97
CA ALA A 392 -13.18 16.13 -7.70
C ALA A 392 -12.10 15.41 -6.90
N VAL A 393 -11.19 14.75 -7.60
CA VAL A 393 -10.05 14.02 -7.00
C VAL A 393 -8.84 14.09 -7.92
N ALA A 394 -7.64 14.14 -7.34
CA ALA A 394 -6.39 14.06 -8.08
C ALA A 394 -5.90 12.61 -8.20
N MET A 395 -5.34 12.28 -9.36
CA MET A 395 -4.62 11.03 -9.62
C MET A 395 -3.40 11.34 -10.48
N GLY A 396 -2.22 11.28 -9.88
CA GLY A 396 -0.99 11.78 -10.52
C GLY A 396 -1.06 13.29 -10.76
N THR A 397 -0.86 13.73 -11.99
CA THR A 397 -0.93 15.13 -12.41
C THR A 397 -2.33 15.55 -12.91
N GLU A 398 -3.27 14.62 -12.90
CA GLU A 398 -4.61 14.80 -13.44
C GLU A 398 -5.65 15.03 -12.33
N ILE A 399 -6.58 15.95 -12.56
CA ILE A 399 -7.73 16.22 -11.69
C ILE A 399 -8.99 15.76 -12.40
N PHE A 400 -9.67 14.78 -11.82
CA PHE A 400 -10.94 14.25 -12.30
C PHE A 400 -12.09 14.90 -11.55
N CYS A 401 -13.13 15.33 -12.26
CA CYS A 401 -14.34 15.86 -11.65
C CYS A 401 -15.60 15.40 -12.41
N THR A 402 -16.74 15.37 -11.71
CA THR A 402 -18.04 15.01 -12.30
C THR A 402 -19.16 15.90 -11.74
N ASP A 403 -20.25 15.99 -12.48
CA ASP A 403 -21.47 16.67 -12.07
C ASP A 403 -22.31 15.81 -11.08
N ARG A 404 -23.31 16.47 -10.45
CA ARG A 404 -24.20 15.79 -9.48
C ARG A 404 -25.04 14.65 -10.05
N TYR A 405 -25.23 14.61 -11.36
CA TYR A 405 -26.02 13.58 -12.05
C TYR A 405 -25.13 12.52 -12.70
N PHE A 406 -23.82 12.69 -12.59
CA PHE A 406 -22.82 11.82 -13.18
C PHE A 406 -23.04 11.63 -14.70
N THR A 407 -23.46 12.69 -15.37
CA THR A 407 -23.71 12.65 -16.82
C THR A 407 -22.42 12.72 -17.63
N GLN A 408 -21.38 13.29 -17.05
CA GLN A 408 -20.06 13.41 -17.66
C GLN A 408 -18.95 13.40 -16.60
N THR A 409 -17.80 12.93 -16.99
CA THR A 409 -16.56 13.08 -16.23
C THR A 409 -15.63 13.98 -17.02
N MET A 410 -14.97 14.90 -16.33
CA MET A 410 -13.95 15.77 -16.91
C MET A 410 -12.63 15.47 -16.28
N VAL A 411 -11.57 15.52 -17.06
CA VAL A 411 -10.19 15.44 -16.56
C VAL A 411 -9.42 16.68 -17.01
N TYR A 412 -8.71 17.27 -16.05
CA TYR A 412 -7.77 18.36 -16.27
C TYR A 412 -6.35 17.86 -16.00
N ASP A 413 -5.49 17.95 -17.00
CA ASP A 413 -4.08 17.64 -16.84
C ASP A 413 -3.32 18.92 -16.48
N THR A 414 -2.73 18.95 -15.29
CA THR A 414 -2.06 20.13 -14.74
C THR A 414 -0.72 20.45 -15.42
N GLU A 415 -0.10 19.49 -16.10
CA GLU A 415 1.16 19.69 -16.84
C GLU A 415 0.94 20.28 -18.22
N SER A 416 -0.06 19.77 -18.94
CA SER A 416 -0.36 20.22 -20.31
C SER A 416 -1.36 21.39 -20.37
N ASP A 417 -1.96 21.76 -19.22
CA ASP A 417 -3.05 22.74 -19.11
C ASP A 417 -4.23 22.44 -20.05
N CYS A 418 -4.58 21.15 -20.16
CA CYS A 418 -5.59 20.68 -21.09
C CYS A 418 -6.76 19.98 -20.38
N TRP A 419 -7.97 20.24 -20.87
CA TRP A 419 -9.17 19.56 -20.44
C TRP A 419 -9.61 18.50 -21.46
N GLN A 420 -10.07 17.36 -20.95
CA GLN A 420 -10.66 16.28 -21.73
C GLN A 420 -12.00 15.87 -21.12
N LYS A 421 -12.98 15.61 -21.97
CA LYS A 421 -14.25 15.04 -21.56
C LYS A 421 -14.19 13.51 -21.70
N LEU A 422 -14.61 12.82 -20.64
CA LEU A 422 -14.72 11.37 -20.54
C LEU A 422 -16.19 10.97 -20.40
N GLN A 423 -16.45 9.67 -20.51
CA GLN A 423 -17.78 9.13 -20.31
C GLN A 423 -18.27 9.35 -18.87
N GLY A 424 -19.58 9.56 -18.74
CA GLY A 424 -20.29 9.54 -17.48
C GLY A 424 -20.85 8.15 -17.16
N TRP A 425 -21.74 8.10 -16.19
CA TRP A 425 -22.43 6.87 -15.81
C TRP A 425 -23.34 6.38 -16.95
N PRO A 426 -23.23 5.12 -17.37
CA PRO A 426 -24.08 4.58 -18.44
C PRO A 426 -25.57 4.53 -18.10
N ASN A 427 -25.92 4.53 -16.80
CA ASN A 427 -27.29 4.53 -16.28
C ASN A 427 -28.25 3.61 -17.08
N PRO A 428 -28.00 2.30 -17.15
CA PRO A 428 -28.73 1.40 -18.05
C PRO A 428 -30.22 1.27 -17.72
N GLU A 429 -30.62 1.61 -16.49
CA GLU A 429 -32.00 1.47 -16.02
C GLU A 429 -32.68 2.83 -15.78
N ASN A 430 -32.07 3.92 -16.24
CA ASN A 430 -32.56 5.30 -16.07
C ASN A 430 -32.93 5.62 -14.60
N ARG A 431 -32.03 5.22 -13.67
CA ARG A 431 -32.22 5.40 -12.21
C ARG A 431 -31.95 6.84 -11.80
N GLU A 432 -32.62 7.30 -10.76
CA GLU A 432 -32.41 8.62 -10.20
C GLU A 432 -31.33 8.56 -9.08
N ILE A 433 -30.35 9.45 -9.16
CA ILE A 433 -29.32 9.60 -8.12
C ILE A 433 -29.93 10.30 -6.90
N TYR A 434 -29.90 9.64 -5.75
CA TYR A 434 -30.37 10.16 -4.48
C TYR A 434 -29.28 10.81 -3.65
N VAL A 435 -28.09 10.17 -3.59
CA VAL A 435 -26.89 10.75 -2.99
C VAL A 435 -25.87 11.03 -4.10
N ASN A 436 -25.40 12.27 -4.14
CA ASN A 436 -24.49 12.74 -5.17
C ASN A 436 -23.24 11.87 -5.32
N PRO A 437 -22.73 11.72 -6.56
CA PRO A 437 -21.49 10.99 -6.83
C PRO A 437 -20.32 11.55 -6.04
N ARG A 438 -19.42 10.65 -5.64
CA ARG A 438 -18.16 10.96 -4.97
C ARG A 438 -17.05 10.14 -5.58
N LEU A 439 -16.11 10.85 -6.16
CA LEU A 439 -14.89 10.25 -6.69
C LEU A 439 -13.92 9.90 -5.57
N PHE A 440 -13.15 8.86 -5.78
CA PHE A 440 -11.98 8.50 -4.97
C PHE A 440 -10.97 7.72 -5.81
N VAL A 441 -9.70 7.82 -5.43
CA VAL A 441 -8.62 7.02 -6.03
C VAL A 441 -8.20 5.96 -5.02
N MET A 442 -8.21 4.72 -5.43
CA MET A 442 -7.80 3.57 -4.62
C MET A 442 -7.03 2.58 -5.50
N GLU A 443 -5.90 2.06 -4.98
CA GLU A 443 -5.02 1.17 -5.75
C GLU A 443 -4.66 1.73 -7.14
N ASN A 444 -4.40 3.05 -7.19
CA ASN A 444 -4.09 3.81 -8.41
C ASN A 444 -5.17 3.69 -9.51
N GLN A 445 -6.44 3.54 -9.13
CA GLN A 445 -7.57 3.53 -10.05
C GLN A 445 -8.67 4.47 -9.60
N LEU A 446 -9.32 5.11 -10.56
CA LEU A 446 -10.43 6.04 -10.31
C LEU A 446 -11.71 5.26 -10.06
N HIS A 447 -12.38 5.58 -8.98
CA HIS A 447 -13.66 5.02 -8.58
C HIS A 447 -14.67 6.12 -8.31
N VAL A 448 -15.94 5.75 -8.36
CA VAL A 448 -17.05 6.60 -7.92
C VAL A 448 -18.03 5.81 -7.08
N TRP A 449 -18.49 6.43 -6.00
CA TRP A 449 -19.59 5.93 -5.18
C TRP A 449 -20.78 6.89 -5.21
N PHE A 450 -21.97 6.38 -5.27
CA PHE A 450 -23.23 7.12 -5.19
C PHE A 450 -24.40 6.21 -4.79
N THR A 451 -25.55 6.80 -4.50
CA THR A 451 -26.75 6.07 -4.13
C THR A 451 -27.89 6.39 -5.10
N CYS A 452 -28.56 5.36 -5.58
CA CYS A 452 -29.77 5.48 -6.38
C CYS A 452 -31.00 4.98 -5.65
N LYS A 453 -32.18 5.43 -6.06
CA LYS A 453 -33.45 4.85 -5.65
C LYS A 453 -33.83 3.71 -6.58
N ASN A 454 -34.11 2.53 -6.01
CA ASN A 454 -34.60 1.38 -6.73
C ASN A 454 -35.84 0.82 -6.02
N GLY A 455 -37.06 0.98 -6.63
CA GLY A 455 -38.30 0.46 -6.03
C GLY A 455 -38.65 0.99 -4.65
N GLY A 456 -38.11 2.13 -4.23
CA GLY A 456 -38.29 2.73 -2.91
C GLY A 456 -37.22 2.42 -1.90
N GLU A 457 -36.25 1.55 -2.23
CA GLU A 457 -35.07 1.26 -1.42
C GLU A 457 -33.85 2.04 -1.96
N ASN A 458 -32.93 2.36 -1.08
CA ASN A 458 -31.66 2.99 -1.42
C ASN A 458 -30.65 1.90 -1.85
N GLU A 459 -30.16 1.98 -3.07
CA GLU A 459 -29.13 1.09 -3.59
C GLU A 459 -27.81 1.87 -3.72
N HIS A 460 -26.75 1.33 -3.11
CA HIS A 460 -25.41 1.92 -3.14
C HIS A 460 -24.59 1.29 -4.25
N LEU A 461 -24.05 2.11 -5.12
CA LEU A 461 -23.31 1.68 -6.29
C LEU A 461 -21.87 2.17 -6.24
N VAL A 462 -20.94 1.31 -6.61
CA VAL A 462 -19.52 1.64 -6.76
C VAL A 462 -19.08 1.21 -8.15
N TYR A 463 -18.57 2.16 -8.91
CA TYR A 463 -18.01 1.93 -10.25
C TYR A 463 -16.52 2.19 -10.24
N VAL A 464 -15.81 1.47 -11.11
CA VAL A 464 -14.39 1.71 -11.42
C VAL A 464 -14.27 2.15 -12.87
N TYR A 465 -13.39 3.13 -13.11
CA TYR A 465 -13.13 3.65 -14.45
C TYR A 465 -12.04 2.85 -15.16
N ASP A 466 -12.35 2.36 -16.34
CA ASP A 466 -11.37 1.78 -17.27
C ASP A 466 -10.95 2.84 -18.29
N ARG A 467 -9.73 3.34 -18.15
CA ARG A 467 -9.19 4.37 -19.03
C ARG A 467 -9.00 3.89 -20.47
N SER A 468 -8.73 2.62 -20.68
CA SER A 468 -8.50 2.04 -22.02
C SER A 468 -9.77 1.94 -22.83
N ALA A 469 -10.89 1.69 -22.17
CA ALA A 469 -12.22 1.57 -22.78
C ALA A 469 -13.04 2.87 -22.71
N ASP A 470 -12.55 3.91 -21.98
CA ASP A 470 -13.32 5.10 -21.59
C ASP A 470 -14.69 4.71 -21.05
N ALA A 471 -14.73 3.82 -20.06
CA ALA A 471 -15.97 3.25 -19.57
C ALA A 471 -15.96 3.03 -18.05
N TRP A 472 -17.15 3.12 -17.44
CA TRP A 472 -17.39 2.83 -16.05
C TRP A 472 -17.96 1.42 -15.88
N THR A 473 -17.35 0.61 -15.03
CA THR A 473 -17.76 -0.77 -14.73
C THR A 473 -18.25 -0.89 -13.30
N ASP A 474 -19.44 -1.45 -13.11
CA ASP A 474 -20.04 -1.71 -11.80
C ASP A 474 -19.28 -2.83 -11.07
N LEU A 475 -18.82 -2.56 -9.85
CA LEU A 475 -18.14 -3.55 -9.01
C LEU A 475 -19.12 -4.50 -8.30
N LYS A 476 -20.43 -4.28 -8.39
CA LYS A 476 -21.50 -5.10 -7.77
C LYS A 476 -21.25 -5.33 -6.27
N VAL A 477 -20.84 -4.29 -5.58
CA VAL A 477 -20.44 -4.34 -4.16
C VAL A 477 -21.67 -4.49 -3.27
N THR A 478 -21.62 -5.46 -2.35
CA THR A 478 -22.58 -5.53 -1.26
C THR A 478 -22.04 -4.72 -0.09
N LEU A 479 -22.67 -3.61 0.22
CA LEU A 479 -22.29 -2.80 1.37
C LEU A 479 -22.94 -3.34 2.66
N PRO A 480 -22.23 -3.39 3.79
CA PRO A 480 -22.77 -3.86 5.07
C PRO A 480 -23.72 -2.85 5.72
N LEU A 481 -24.37 -2.01 4.92
CA LEU A 481 -25.08 -0.84 5.36
C LEU A 481 -26.60 -1.12 5.34
N THR A 482 -27.18 -1.31 6.51
CA THR A 482 -28.63 -1.38 6.69
C THR A 482 -29.30 -0.01 6.82
N TYR A 483 -28.54 1.04 7.12
CA TYR A 483 -29.08 2.38 7.33
C TYR A 483 -28.07 3.46 6.92
N LEU A 484 -28.27 4.11 5.79
CA LEU A 484 -27.68 5.42 5.53
C LEU A 484 -28.69 6.47 5.93
N SER A 485 -28.47 7.11 7.05
CA SER A 485 -29.12 8.38 7.34
C SER A 485 -28.46 9.47 6.47
N GLU A 486 -29.20 10.51 6.12
CA GLU A 486 -28.68 11.70 5.44
C GLU A 486 -27.59 12.36 6.30
N THR A 487 -26.36 11.86 6.26
CA THR A 487 -25.30 12.35 7.11
C THR A 487 -24.52 13.49 6.46
N TYR A 488 -24.35 14.56 7.21
CA TYR A 488 -23.73 15.82 6.83
C TYR A 488 -22.24 15.75 6.48
N ILE A 489 -21.52 14.65 6.77
CA ILE A 489 -20.13 14.44 6.36
C ILE A 489 -20.00 14.38 4.83
N ALA A 490 -21.11 14.16 4.21
CA ALA A 490 -21.27 13.99 2.78
C ALA A 490 -21.06 15.23 1.92
N ARG A 491 -20.85 16.41 2.45
CA ARG A 491 -20.55 17.62 1.68
C ARG A 491 -19.05 17.77 1.41
N GLY A 492 -18.39 16.68 1.04
CA GLY A 492 -16.97 16.66 0.71
C GLY A 492 -16.73 16.62 -0.79
N SER A 493 -15.57 17.17 -1.22
CA SER A 493 -15.15 17.13 -2.61
C SER A 493 -14.93 15.73 -3.16
N HIS A 494 -14.61 14.76 -2.30
CA HIS A 494 -14.33 13.36 -2.64
C HIS A 494 -14.43 12.47 -1.39
N CYS A 495 -14.41 11.16 -1.57
CA CYS A 495 -14.27 10.23 -0.44
C CYS A 495 -12.79 10.09 -0.07
N PRO A 496 -12.40 10.32 1.19
CA PRO A 496 -11.04 10.07 1.64
C PRO A 496 -10.69 8.59 1.56
N VAL A 497 -9.46 8.29 1.13
CA VAL A 497 -8.91 6.93 1.11
C VAL A 497 -7.74 6.88 2.07
N ALA A 498 -7.74 5.89 2.96
CA ALA A 498 -6.69 5.67 3.94
C ALA A 498 -6.19 4.23 3.90
N ARG A 499 -4.93 4.02 4.28
CA ARG A 499 -4.38 2.68 4.53
C ARG A 499 -4.77 2.26 5.93
N MET A 500 -5.69 1.29 6.03
CA MET A 500 -6.24 0.80 7.28
C MET A 500 -5.58 -0.50 7.70
N TYR A 501 -5.43 -0.69 9.00
CA TYR A 501 -4.72 -1.80 9.61
C TYR A 501 -5.51 -3.11 9.51
N LEU A 502 -4.93 -4.13 8.88
CA LEU A 502 -5.57 -5.41 8.58
C LEU A 502 -6.15 -6.16 9.79
N PRO A 503 -5.52 -6.19 10.99
CA PRO A 503 -6.09 -6.86 12.17
C PRO A 503 -7.48 -6.40 12.58
N TYR A 504 -7.91 -5.22 12.17
CA TYR A 504 -9.25 -4.72 12.44
C TYR A 504 -10.27 -5.01 11.32
N LEU A 505 -9.84 -5.72 10.26
CA LEU A 505 -10.71 -6.08 9.14
C LEU A 505 -11.82 -7.04 9.56
N LYS A 506 -13.01 -6.77 9.02
CA LYS A 506 -14.15 -7.69 9.01
C LYS A 506 -14.47 -8.01 7.55
N GLY A 507 -14.81 -9.27 7.29
CA GLY A 507 -15.40 -9.67 6.00
C GLY A 507 -16.88 -9.30 5.94
N VAL A 508 -17.38 -8.98 4.75
CA VAL A 508 -18.83 -8.78 4.48
C VAL A 508 -19.51 -10.14 4.39
#